data_f431a9505e9eeeb93f2ec9d8a3f4485c
#
_entry.id   f431a9505e9eeeb93f2ec9d8a3f4485c
#
_cell.length_a   1.000
_cell.length_b   1.000
_cell.length_c   1.000
_cell.angle_alpha   90.00
_cell.angle_beta   90.00
_cell.angle_gamma   90.00
#
_symmetry.space_group_name_H-M   'P 1'
#
loop_
_entity.id
_entity.type
_entity.pdbx_description
1 polymer ?
#
loop_
_entity_poly.entity_id
_entity_poly.type
_entity_poly.pdbx_seq_one_letter_code
_entity_poly.pdbx_strand_id
1 'polypeptide(L)'
;MSFRTVALALTALLCSPGAHAEGFLKVAGTEIVDGSGKPVILRGMGLGGWMLQEGYMLKLGEVGQQHRIRAKLVELVGEERTAEFYRAWLDNHTTRADIDQMAKWGFNSVRLPIHFNQLTLPADKEPEIGRDTWHEEGFQRIDRLLAWSKANHIYLILDLHAAPGGQGNDLAISDRDPARPSLWQSEENQRKTVALWTELAKRYANEPWIGGYDLINEPNWSFATPGKGNGCDETENKAVWDLQRRITTAIRRVDKQHILIIEGNCWGNNYKGLPPAWDANMVLSFHKYWNRNDEASIAEIKALRASYNRPIWLGESGENSNGWYRDAIALVEGDGIGWNFWPLKKIGFNQPLEIAAGDGWMQIVAWMTSKGPRPKADAAFAAMMQLAENTRFEKNIPKPDVIDAMFRQPRDASYRPFAA
;
A
#
# COMPACT_ATOMS: atom_id res chain seq x y z
N MET A 1 -21.49 -34.52 -66.69
CA MET A 1 -21.46 -34.82 -65.25
C MET A 1 -20.38 -33.96 -64.59
N SER A 2 -20.80 -32.89 -63.89
CA SER A 2 -19.87 -31.91 -63.29
C SER A 2 -19.82 -32.16 -61.79
N PHE A 3 -18.64 -32.52 -61.28
CA PHE A 3 -18.40 -32.67 -59.83
C PHE A 3 -18.12 -31.28 -59.22
N ARG A 4 -18.97 -30.80 -58.33
CA ARG A 4 -18.70 -29.62 -57.49
C ARG A 4 -18.03 -30.09 -56.20
N THR A 5 -16.79 -29.67 -56.02
CA THR A 5 -16.04 -29.87 -54.81
C THR A 5 -16.50 -28.79 -53.79
N VAL A 6 -17.04 -29.22 -52.68
CA VAL A 6 -17.37 -28.36 -51.54
C VAL A 6 -16.14 -28.32 -50.62
N ALA A 7 -15.52 -27.15 -50.50
CA ALA A 7 -14.46 -26.91 -49.52
C ALA A 7 -15.09 -26.55 -48.17
N LEU A 8 -14.90 -27.39 -47.16
CA LEU A 8 -15.23 -27.09 -45.76
C LEU A 8 -14.11 -26.22 -45.20
N ALA A 9 -14.42 -24.97 -44.89
CA ALA A 9 -13.53 -24.11 -44.16
C ALA A 9 -13.63 -24.46 -42.63
N LEU A 10 -12.61 -25.08 -42.08
CA LEU A 10 -12.47 -25.25 -40.63
C LEU A 10 -12.03 -23.92 -40.01
N THR A 11 -12.96 -23.24 -39.36
CA THR A 11 -12.63 -22.07 -38.53
C THR A 11 -12.03 -22.58 -37.22
N ALA A 12 -10.71 -22.53 -37.11
CA ALA A 12 -10.03 -22.76 -35.83
C ALA A 12 -10.34 -21.59 -34.90
N LEU A 13 -11.18 -21.81 -33.88
CA LEU A 13 -11.26 -20.92 -32.72
C LEU A 13 -9.89 -20.93 -32.04
N LEU A 14 -9.15 -19.87 -32.22
CA LEU A 14 -8.00 -19.54 -31.38
C LEU A 14 -8.56 -19.17 -30.00
N CYS A 15 -8.68 -20.14 -29.10
CA CYS A 15 -8.75 -19.85 -27.66
C CYS A 15 -7.43 -19.16 -27.31
N SER A 16 -7.47 -17.84 -27.10
CA SER A 16 -6.39 -17.16 -26.40
C SER A 16 -6.20 -17.88 -25.06
N PRO A 17 -5.00 -18.34 -24.73
CA PRO A 17 -4.77 -18.90 -23.40
C PRO A 17 -5.06 -17.77 -22.40
N GLY A 18 -6.09 -17.93 -21.57
CA GLY A 18 -6.28 -17.07 -20.42
C GLY A 18 -4.98 -17.05 -19.66
N ALA A 19 -4.39 -15.86 -19.48
CA ALA A 19 -3.15 -15.74 -18.74
C ALA A 19 -3.44 -16.18 -17.29
N HIS A 20 -2.99 -17.38 -16.99
CA HIS A 20 -2.91 -17.83 -15.61
C HIS A 20 -1.70 -17.14 -14.99
N ALA A 21 -1.82 -16.71 -13.72
CA ALA A 21 -0.62 -16.42 -12.95
C ALA A 21 0.31 -17.62 -13.10
N GLU A 22 1.58 -17.37 -13.44
CA GLU A 22 2.56 -18.45 -13.56
C GLU A 22 2.94 -18.99 -12.17
N GLY A 23 1.94 -19.19 -11.30
CA GLY A 23 2.06 -19.61 -9.93
C GLY A 23 2.35 -18.45 -8.94
N PHE A 24 2.65 -18.81 -7.70
CA PHE A 24 3.00 -17.84 -6.65
C PHE A 24 4.36 -17.21 -6.91
N LEU A 25 4.49 -15.92 -6.58
CA LEU A 25 5.80 -15.30 -6.48
C LEU A 25 6.64 -16.00 -5.40
N LYS A 26 7.93 -16.15 -5.66
CA LYS A 26 8.88 -16.85 -4.79
C LYS A 26 10.20 -16.08 -4.68
N VAL A 27 10.92 -16.36 -3.62
CA VAL A 27 12.30 -15.93 -3.43
C VAL A 27 13.25 -16.97 -4.02
N ALA A 28 14.16 -16.54 -4.89
CA ALA A 28 15.26 -17.32 -5.44
C ALA A 28 16.58 -16.57 -5.23
N GLY A 29 17.28 -16.86 -4.13
CA GLY A 29 18.47 -16.10 -3.76
C GLY A 29 18.12 -14.63 -3.50
N THR A 30 18.67 -13.73 -4.29
CA THR A 30 18.47 -12.28 -4.19
C THR A 30 17.40 -11.73 -5.14
N GLU A 31 16.61 -12.60 -5.76
CA GLU A 31 15.59 -12.23 -6.74
C GLU A 31 14.19 -12.69 -6.31
N ILE A 32 13.19 -11.93 -6.73
CA ILE A 32 11.79 -12.36 -6.76
C ILE A 32 11.56 -13.03 -8.11
N VAL A 33 10.99 -14.23 -8.11
CA VAL A 33 10.68 -14.98 -9.32
C VAL A 33 9.21 -15.39 -9.35
N ASP A 34 8.66 -15.60 -10.54
CA ASP A 34 7.34 -16.18 -10.73
C ASP A 34 7.32 -17.70 -10.50
N GLY A 35 6.15 -18.33 -10.69
CA GLY A 35 5.99 -19.77 -10.51
C GLY A 35 6.81 -20.62 -11.50
N SER A 36 7.24 -20.05 -12.64
CA SER A 36 8.14 -20.70 -13.61
C SER A 36 9.63 -20.57 -13.24
N GLY A 37 9.96 -19.74 -12.25
CA GLY A 37 11.33 -19.42 -11.85
C GLY A 37 11.96 -18.25 -12.62
N LYS A 38 11.17 -17.49 -13.39
CA LYS A 38 11.64 -16.31 -14.11
C LYS A 38 11.67 -15.09 -13.20
N PRO A 39 12.77 -14.29 -13.19
CA PRO A 39 12.84 -13.06 -12.42
C PRO A 39 11.72 -12.07 -12.76
N VAL A 40 11.13 -11.46 -11.72
CA VAL A 40 10.07 -10.47 -11.83
C VAL A 40 10.49 -9.18 -11.14
N ILE A 41 10.49 -8.09 -11.88
CA ILE A 41 10.59 -6.75 -11.33
C ILE A 41 9.16 -6.25 -11.06
N LEU A 42 8.80 -6.10 -9.79
CA LEU A 42 7.52 -5.54 -9.39
C LEU A 42 7.55 -4.02 -9.61
N ARG A 43 6.73 -3.54 -10.53
CA ARG A 43 6.53 -2.11 -10.83
C ARG A 43 5.17 -1.72 -10.29
N GLY A 44 5.15 -1.04 -9.16
CA GLY A 44 3.95 -0.87 -8.37
C GLY A 44 3.56 0.55 -8.04
N MET A 45 2.34 0.67 -7.55
CA MET A 45 1.75 1.90 -7.04
C MET A 45 0.94 1.62 -5.77
N GLY A 46 1.13 2.45 -4.75
CA GLY A 46 0.37 2.39 -3.50
C GLY A 46 -1.00 3.05 -3.62
N LEU A 47 -2.03 2.39 -3.13
CA LEU A 47 -3.40 2.90 -3.08
C LEU A 47 -3.64 3.76 -1.82
N GLY A 48 -2.70 4.64 -1.50
CA GLY A 48 -2.80 5.56 -0.37
C GLY A 48 -4.05 6.43 -0.42
N GLY A 49 -4.59 6.72 0.76
CA GLY A 49 -5.81 7.52 0.90
C GLY A 49 -7.10 6.73 0.82
N TRP A 50 -7.08 5.46 0.42
CA TRP A 50 -8.29 4.64 0.29
C TRP A 50 -8.70 3.98 1.60
N MET A 51 -8.08 2.86 1.99
CA MET A 51 -8.40 2.14 3.22
C MET A 51 -7.64 2.67 4.45
N LEU A 52 -6.84 3.69 4.25
CA LEU A 52 -6.19 4.51 5.26
C LEU A 52 -6.10 5.93 4.71
N GLN A 53 -6.41 6.93 5.55
CA GLN A 53 -6.25 8.34 5.21
C GLN A 53 -5.10 8.94 6.02
N GLU A 54 -4.12 9.49 5.31
CA GLU A 54 -3.14 10.39 5.90
C GLU A 54 -3.54 11.83 5.63
N GLY A 55 -3.56 12.65 6.66
CA GLY A 55 -4.14 13.99 6.60
C GLY A 55 -3.56 14.88 5.52
N TYR A 56 -2.28 14.77 5.20
CA TYR A 56 -1.65 15.60 4.17
C TYR A 56 -2.24 15.38 2.77
N MET A 57 -2.70 14.16 2.45
CA MET A 57 -3.35 13.84 1.17
C MET A 57 -4.67 14.60 0.98
N LEU A 58 -5.27 15.01 2.08
CA LEU A 58 -6.53 15.75 2.15
C LEU A 58 -6.33 17.25 2.42
N LYS A 59 -5.08 17.76 2.41
CA LYS A 59 -4.70 19.11 2.87
C LYS A 59 -4.94 19.34 4.36
N LEU A 60 -4.99 18.28 5.14
CA LEU A 60 -5.20 18.25 6.60
C LEU A 60 -3.95 17.77 7.36
N GLY A 61 -2.73 18.01 6.85
CA GLY A 61 -1.49 17.60 7.50
C GLY A 61 -1.34 18.09 8.94
N GLU A 62 -1.85 19.29 9.27
CA GLU A 62 -1.84 19.83 10.64
C GLU A 62 -2.79 19.07 11.60
N VAL A 63 -3.82 18.41 11.09
CA VAL A 63 -4.70 17.51 11.86
C VAL A 63 -4.06 16.13 11.98
N GLY A 64 -3.48 15.65 10.90
CA GLY A 64 -2.63 14.47 10.78
C GLY A 64 -3.40 13.15 10.74
N GLN A 65 -3.77 12.63 11.90
CA GLN A 65 -4.30 11.29 12.07
C GLN A 65 -5.75 11.14 11.56
N GLN A 66 -6.06 9.98 10.97
CA GLN A 66 -7.38 9.66 10.44
C GLN A 66 -8.48 9.75 11.51
N HIS A 67 -8.25 9.22 12.72
CA HIS A 67 -9.26 9.28 13.79
C HIS A 67 -9.56 10.72 14.22
N ARG A 68 -8.59 11.64 14.19
CA ARG A 68 -8.81 13.06 14.51
C ARG A 68 -9.58 13.76 13.40
N ILE A 69 -9.27 13.46 12.13
CA ILE A 69 -10.03 13.95 10.97
C ILE A 69 -11.49 13.52 11.12
N ARG A 70 -11.71 12.22 11.35
CA ARG A 70 -13.05 11.68 11.55
C ARG A 70 -13.80 12.36 12.70
N ALA A 71 -13.14 12.54 13.84
CA ALA A 71 -13.76 13.22 14.99
C ALA A 71 -14.20 14.65 14.66
N LYS A 72 -13.38 15.40 13.90
CA LYS A 72 -13.76 16.75 13.45
C LYS A 72 -14.89 16.75 12.43
N LEU A 73 -14.96 15.76 11.55
CA LEU A 73 -16.10 15.60 10.64
C LEU A 73 -17.39 15.29 11.43
N VAL A 74 -17.31 14.42 12.43
CA VAL A 74 -18.45 14.15 13.33
C VAL A 74 -18.89 15.41 14.08
N GLU A 75 -17.94 16.19 14.59
CA GLU A 75 -18.24 17.50 15.22
C GLU A 75 -18.97 18.43 14.22
N LEU A 76 -18.59 18.41 12.94
CA LEU A 76 -19.11 19.34 11.93
C LEU A 76 -20.50 18.95 11.42
N VAL A 77 -20.73 17.68 11.10
CA VAL A 77 -21.92 17.20 10.37
C VAL A 77 -22.70 16.09 11.10
N GLY A 78 -22.18 15.56 12.19
CA GLY A 78 -22.77 14.45 12.96
C GLY A 78 -22.29 13.07 12.47
N GLU A 79 -22.54 12.05 13.29
CA GLU A 79 -22.05 10.68 13.07
C GLU A 79 -22.62 10.05 11.79
N GLU A 80 -23.93 10.16 11.56
CA GLU A 80 -24.61 9.53 10.42
C GLU A 80 -24.06 10.04 9.07
N ARG A 81 -23.98 11.36 8.91
CA ARG A 81 -23.44 11.99 7.70
C ARG A 81 -21.94 11.69 7.49
N THR A 82 -21.19 11.62 8.59
CA THR A 82 -19.77 11.23 8.55
C THR A 82 -19.63 9.78 8.06
N ALA A 83 -20.45 8.87 8.58
CA ALA A 83 -20.46 7.48 8.14
C ALA A 83 -20.86 7.35 6.66
N GLU A 84 -21.85 8.14 6.20
CA GLU A 84 -22.23 8.19 4.77
C GLU A 84 -21.08 8.66 3.89
N PHE A 85 -20.37 9.72 4.29
CA PHE A 85 -19.18 10.19 3.57
C PHE A 85 -18.11 9.10 3.47
N TYR A 86 -17.79 8.41 4.56
CA TYR A 86 -16.76 7.36 4.54
C TYR A 86 -17.18 6.16 3.69
N ARG A 87 -18.46 5.79 3.65
CA ARG A 87 -18.96 4.78 2.70
C ARG A 87 -18.73 5.22 1.25
N ALA A 88 -19.17 6.44 0.91
CA ALA A 88 -18.98 6.99 -0.44
C ALA A 88 -17.49 7.12 -0.80
N TRP A 89 -16.63 7.54 0.14
CA TRP A 89 -15.19 7.60 -0.04
C TRP A 89 -14.61 6.24 -0.40
N LEU A 90 -14.91 5.21 0.41
CA LEU A 90 -14.40 3.85 0.21
C LEU A 90 -14.92 3.20 -1.07
N ASP A 91 -16.13 3.56 -1.52
CA ASP A 91 -16.72 3.00 -2.73
C ASP A 91 -16.24 3.71 -4.02
N ASN A 92 -15.81 4.97 -3.91
CA ASN A 92 -15.44 5.80 -5.05
C ASN A 92 -13.93 5.94 -5.26
N HIS A 93 -13.12 5.92 -4.18
CA HIS A 93 -11.71 6.29 -4.25
C HIS A 93 -10.89 5.35 -5.14
N THR A 94 -11.09 4.06 -4.99
CA THR A 94 -10.41 3.05 -5.82
C THR A 94 -11.45 2.15 -6.45
N THR A 95 -11.47 2.15 -7.77
CA THR A 95 -12.45 1.44 -8.58
C THR A 95 -11.75 0.54 -9.60
N ARG A 96 -12.51 -0.27 -10.31
CA ARG A 96 -11.97 -1.08 -11.39
C ARG A 96 -11.27 -0.24 -12.45
N ALA A 97 -11.80 0.95 -12.76
CA ALA A 97 -11.21 1.84 -13.76
C ALA A 97 -9.78 2.27 -13.42
N ASP A 98 -9.49 2.46 -12.12
CA ASP A 98 -8.13 2.76 -11.65
C ASP A 98 -7.16 1.61 -11.98
N ILE A 99 -7.56 0.38 -11.66
CA ILE A 99 -6.71 -0.80 -11.88
C ILE A 99 -6.56 -1.12 -13.37
N ASP A 100 -7.64 -1.01 -14.15
CA ASP A 100 -7.61 -1.15 -15.60
C ASP A 100 -6.66 -0.12 -16.24
N GLN A 101 -6.61 1.10 -15.72
CA GLN A 101 -5.71 2.14 -16.19
C GLN A 101 -4.26 1.91 -15.74
N MET A 102 -4.03 1.46 -14.52
CA MET A 102 -2.69 1.10 -14.04
C MET A 102 -2.05 0.03 -14.93
N ALA A 103 -2.81 -1.00 -15.31
CA ALA A 103 -2.32 -2.01 -16.26
C ALA A 103 -1.91 -1.41 -17.60
N LYS A 104 -2.72 -0.49 -18.15
CA LYS A 104 -2.40 0.22 -19.41
C LYS A 104 -1.14 1.08 -19.30
N TRP A 105 -0.87 1.64 -18.14
CA TRP A 105 0.36 2.40 -17.88
C TRP A 105 1.60 1.51 -17.74
N GLY A 106 1.43 0.21 -17.54
CA GLY A 106 2.53 -0.75 -17.44
C GLY A 106 2.85 -1.21 -16.01
N PHE A 107 2.04 -0.85 -15.01
CA PHE A 107 2.19 -1.42 -13.67
C PHE A 107 1.81 -2.90 -13.66
N ASN A 108 2.57 -3.70 -12.92
CA ASN A 108 2.33 -5.13 -12.71
C ASN A 108 2.12 -5.50 -11.24
N SER A 109 2.14 -4.52 -10.37
CA SER A 109 1.83 -4.69 -8.95
C SER A 109 1.08 -3.49 -8.38
N VAL A 110 0.35 -3.72 -7.28
CA VAL A 110 -0.33 -2.70 -6.50
C VAL A 110 -0.15 -3.02 -5.02
N ARG A 111 0.20 -2.03 -4.21
CA ARG A 111 0.30 -2.14 -2.75
C ARG A 111 -0.94 -1.53 -2.12
N LEU A 112 -1.63 -2.29 -1.29
CA LEU A 112 -2.84 -1.86 -0.59
C LEU A 112 -2.52 -1.53 0.86
N PRO A 113 -2.43 -0.24 1.23
CA PRO A 113 -2.30 0.17 2.62
C PRO A 113 -3.64 -0.01 3.35
N ILE A 114 -3.60 -0.80 4.40
CA ILE A 114 -4.77 -1.18 5.20
C ILE A 114 -4.64 -0.61 6.60
N HIS A 115 -5.63 0.15 7.01
CA HIS A 115 -5.84 0.44 8.42
C HIS A 115 -6.53 -0.75 9.06
N PHE A 116 -6.02 -1.26 10.18
CA PHE A 116 -6.58 -2.45 10.85
C PHE A 116 -8.08 -2.34 11.13
N ASN A 117 -8.59 -1.14 11.42
CA ASN A 117 -10.00 -0.90 11.74
C ASN A 117 -10.95 -1.10 10.56
N GLN A 118 -10.44 -1.21 9.33
CA GLN A 118 -11.24 -1.64 8.18
C GLN A 118 -11.62 -3.12 8.27
N LEU A 119 -10.86 -3.91 9.01
CA LEU A 119 -10.99 -5.37 9.06
C LEU A 119 -11.42 -5.91 10.42
N THR A 120 -11.19 -5.15 11.51
CA THR A 120 -11.50 -5.59 12.88
C THR A 120 -11.67 -4.40 13.84
N LEU A 121 -12.28 -4.63 14.99
CA LEU A 121 -12.40 -3.62 16.06
C LEU A 121 -11.04 -3.33 16.70
N PRO A 122 -10.83 -2.12 17.26
CA PRO A 122 -9.72 -1.87 18.19
C PRO A 122 -9.81 -2.81 19.42
N ALA A 123 -8.66 -3.15 20.00
CA ALA A 123 -8.59 -4.10 21.11
C ALA A 123 -9.48 -3.71 22.31
N ASP A 124 -9.56 -2.41 22.61
CA ASP A 124 -10.39 -1.88 23.71
C ASP A 124 -11.90 -1.80 23.38
N LYS A 125 -12.29 -2.12 22.15
CA LYS A 125 -13.69 -2.16 21.69
C LYS A 125 -14.20 -3.58 21.46
N GLU A 126 -13.31 -4.57 21.53
CA GLU A 126 -13.76 -5.95 21.46
C GLU A 126 -14.66 -6.32 22.63
N PRO A 127 -15.72 -7.10 22.41
CA PRO A 127 -16.62 -7.53 23.48
C PRO A 127 -15.92 -8.32 24.58
N GLU A 128 -14.83 -8.99 24.25
CA GLU A 128 -14.09 -9.91 25.09
C GLU A 128 -12.61 -9.89 24.72
N ILE A 129 -11.72 -9.82 25.71
CA ILE A 129 -10.27 -9.83 25.49
C ILE A 129 -9.87 -11.16 24.84
N GLY A 130 -9.01 -11.08 23.83
CA GLY A 130 -8.53 -12.27 23.10
C GLY A 130 -9.49 -12.78 22.03
N ARG A 131 -10.65 -12.16 21.87
CA ARG A 131 -11.59 -12.41 20.77
C ARG A 131 -11.47 -11.31 19.72
N ASP A 132 -11.58 -11.69 18.45
CA ASP A 132 -11.51 -10.74 17.34
C ASP A 132 -12.82 -10.71 16.56
N THR A 133 -13.38 -9.52 16.40
CA THR A 133 -14.57 -9.25 15.57
C THR A 133 -14.10 -8.83 14.20
N TRP A 134 -14.48 -9.58 13.15
CA TRP A 134 -14.09 -9.29 11.77
C TRP A 134 -15.15 -8.45 11.06
N HIS A 135 -14.69 -7.44 10.31
CA HIS A 135 -15.54 -6.58 9.47
C HIS A 135 -15.53 -7.12 8.04
N GLU A 136 -16.50 -7.95 7.72
CA GLU A 136 -16.56 -8.64 6.42
C GLU A 136 -16.57 -7.68 5.24
N GLU A 137 -17.15 -6.49 5.39
CA GLU A 137 -17.16 -5.46 4.35
C GLU A 137 -15.75 -5.02 3.93
N GLY A 138 -14.82 -4.93 4.87
CA GLY A 138 -13.41 -4.62 4.59
C GLY A 138 -12.73 -5.71 3.77
N PHE A 139 -12.97 -6.97 4.13
CA PHE A 139 -12.45 -8.11 3.35
C PHE A 139 -13.06 -8.16 1.96
N GLN A 140 -14.36 -7.90 1.80
CA GLN A 140 -15.00 -7.83 0.49
C GLN A 140 -14.42 -6.72 -0.40
N ARG A 141 -13.90 -5.62 0.18
CA ARG A 141 -13.16 -4.60 -0.59
C ARG A 141 -11.84 -5.15 -1.12
N ILE A 142 -11.12 -5.90 -0.30
CA ILE A 142 -9.90 -6.59 -0.73
C ILE A 142 -10.22 -7.60 -1.84
N ASP A 143 -11.28 -8.39 -1.69
CA ASP A 143 -11.72 -9.37 -2.69
C ASP A 143 -12.04 -8.73 -4.04
N ARG A 144 -12.73 -7.58 -4.03
CA ARG A 144 -13.00 -6.83 -5.27
C ARG A 144 -11.71 -6.32 -5.92
N LEU A 145 -10.81 -5.72 -5.13
CA LEU A 145 -9.51 -5.26 -5.63
C LEU A 145 -8.71 -6.42 -6.22
N LEU A 146 -8.66 -7.56 -5.53
CA LEU A 146 -7.99 -8.76 -6.00
C LEU A 146 -8.58 -9.25 -7.33
N ALA A 147 -9.91 -9.26 -7.46
CA ALA A 147 -10.56 -9.64 -8.71
C ALA A 147 -10.20 -8.70 -9.87
N TRP A 148 -10.13 -7.39 -9.63
CA TRP A 148 -9.71 -6.41 -10.65
C TRP A 148 -8.21 -6.55 -10.99
N SER A 149 -7.37 -6.74 -10.00
CA SER A 149 -5.93 -6.94 -10.16
C SER A 149 -5.64 -8.21 -10.98
N LYS A 150 -6.29 -9.32 -10.62
CA LYS A 150 -6.22 -10.59 -11.34
C LYS A 150 -6.64 -10.47 -12.81
N ALA A 151 -7.75 -9.76 -13.08
CA ALA A 151 -8.23 -9.54 -14.45
C ALA A 151 -7.25 -8.70 -15.30
N ASN A 152 -6.38 -7.94 -14.67
CA ASN A 152 -5.38 -7.07 -15.27
C ASN A 152 -3.93 -7.60 -15.15
N HIS A 153 -3.73 -8.81 -14.63
CA HIS A 153 -2.42 -9.43 -14.42
C HIS A 153 -1.51 -8.60 -13.51
N ILE A 154 -2.09 -7.97 -12.49
CA ILE A 154 -1.41 -7.17 -11.47
C ILE A 154 -1.35 -7.96 -10.17
N TYR A 155 -0.18 -8.11 -9.58
CA TYR A 155 -0.03 -8.69 -8.25
C TYR A 155 -0.50 -7.71 -7.17
N LEU A 156 -1.32 -8.18 -6.24
CA LEU A 156 -1.77 -7.40 -5.08
C LEU A 156 -0.88 -7.69 -3.87
N ILE A 157 -0.23 -6.67 -3.33
CA ILE A 157 0.54 -6.74 -2.09
C ILE A 157 -0.33 -6.15 -0.97
N LEU A 158 -0.62 -6.95 0.04
CA LEU A 158 -1.35 -6.49 1.23
C LEU A 158 -0.35 -5.89 2.22
N ASP A 159 -0.61 -4.67 2.65
CA ASP A 159 0.22 -3.92 3.57
C ASP A 159 -0.57 -3.53 4.82
N LEU A 160 -0.11 -3.93 5.99
CA LEU A 160 -0.66 -3.45 7.25
C LEU A 160 -0.04 -2.09 7.59
N HIS A 161 -0.63 -1.06 7.02
CA HIS A 161 -0.13 0.31 7.10
C HIS A 161 -0.38 0.99 8.44
N ALA A 162 -1.50 0.67 9.09
CA ALA A 162 -1.78 1.09 10.45
C ALA A 162 -2.19 -0.13 11.28
N ALA A 163 -1.28 -0.59 12.14
CA ALA A 163 -1.48 -1.72 13.03
C ALA A 163 -2.28 -1.33 14.29
N PRO A 164 -2.93 -2.27 14.99
CA PRO A 164 -3.57 -2.01 16.28
C PRO A 164 -2.67 -1.25 17.26
N GLY A 165 -3.11 -0.09 17.72
CA GLY A 165 -2.37 0.81 18.60
C GLY A 165 -1.38 1.74 17.90
N GLY A 166 -1.08 1.53 16.63
CA GLY A 166 -0.10 2.29 15.84
C GLY A 166 1.36 1.90 16.15
N GLN A 167 2.14 1.73 15.08
CA GLN A 167 3.52 1.23 15.14
C GLN A 167 4.60 2.30 15.17
N GLY A 168 4.23 3.60 15.17
CA GLY A 168 5.22 4.65 15.04
C GLY A 168 4.93 5.93 15.81
N ASN A 169 5.95 6.78 15.95
CA ASN A 169 5.84 8.13 16.49
C ASN A 169 5.56 9.18 15.41
N ASP A 170 5.64 8.83 14.13
CA ASP A 170 4.98 9.58 13.08
C ASP A 170 3.48 9.22 13.09
N LEU A 171 2.73 10.06 13.78
CA LEU A 171 1.38 9.74 14.21
C LEU A 171 0.40 9.58 13.05
N ALA A 172 0.63 10.31 11.95
CA ALA A 172 -0.27 10.33 10.81
C ALA A 172 -0.23 9.04 10.00
N ILE A 173 0.95 8.43 9.86
CA ILE A 173 1.18 7.22 9.06
C ILE A 173 0.39 6.04 9.64
N SER A 174 0.50 5.83 10.95
CA SER A 174 -0.12 4.68 11.63
C SER A 174 -1.42 5.00 12.37
N ASP A 175 -1.96 6.21 12.17
CA ASP A 175 -3.14 6.73 12.90
C ASP A 175 -3.01 6.58 14.43
N ARG A 176 -1.79 6.68 14.96
CA ARG A 176 -1.51 6.45 16.37
C ARG A 176 -2.13 7.54 17.24
N ASP A 177 -2.82 7.11 18.32
CA ASP A 177 -3.26 7.97 19.41
C ASP A 177 -2.23 7.94 20.57
N PRO A 178 -1.48 9.03 20.83
CA PRO A 178 -0.50 9.07 21.92
C PRO A 178 -1.09 8.89 23.32
N ALA A 179 -2.40 9.10 23.48
CA ALA A 179 -3.09 8.88 24.76
C ALA A 179 -3.37 7.41 25.06
N ARG A 180 -3.08 6.51 24.12
CA ARG A 180 -3.32 5.07 24.22
C ARG A 180 -2.03 4.27 24.07
N PRO A 181 -1.97 3.03 24.59
CA PRO A 181 -0.83 2.16 24.37
C PRO A 181 -0.63 1.89 22.88
N SER A 182 0.63 2.08 22.40
CA SER A 182 1.03 1.74 21.03
C SER A 182 1.05 0.22 20.80
N LEU A 183 1.30 -0.18 19.55
CA LEU A 183 1.58 -1.57 19.19
C LEU A 183 2.66 -2.19 20.09
N TRP A 184 3.73 -1.43 20.37
CA TRP A 184 4.88 -1.91 21.13
C TRP A 184 4.66 -1.97 22.64
N GLN A 185 3.67 -1.22 23.15
CA GLN A 185 3.36 -1.11 24.58
C GLN A 185 2.22 -2.03 25.03
N SER A 186 1.55 -2.73 24.09
CA SER A 186 0.39 -3.58 24.38
C SER A 186 0.53 -4.96 23.78
N GLU A 187 0.63 -5.99 24.61
CA GLU A 187 0.61 -7.39 24.16
C GLU A 187 -0.69 -7.74 23.44
N GLU A 188 -1.82 -7.12 23.81
CA GLU A 188 -3.10 -7.35 23.14
C GLU A 188 -3.12 -6.74 21.73
N ASN A 189 -2.53 -5.55 21.52
CA ASN A 189 -2.36 -4.98 20.19
C ASN A 189 -1.47 -5.88 19.30
N GLN A 190 -0.39 -6.42 19.85
CA GLN A 190 0.48 -7.37 19.15
C GLN A 190 -0.24 -8.69 18.84
N ARG A 191 -0.96 -9.26 19.82
CA ARG A 191 -1.77 -10.47 19.61
C ARG A 191 -2.77 -10.27 18.47
N LYS A 192 -3.47 -9.13 18.51
CA LYS A 192 -4.47 -8.76 17.49
C LYS A 192 -3.85 -8.58 16.10
N THR A 193 -2.66 -8.00 16.02
CA THR A 193 -1.88 -7.90 14.78
C THR A 193 -1.56 -9.28 14.22
N VAL A 194 -1.13 -10.22 15.06
CA VAL A 194 -0.88 -11.62 14.66
C VAL A 194 -2.16 -12.32 14.21
N ALA A 195 -3.28 -12.09 14.91
CA ALA A 195 -4.57 -12.67 14.55
C ALA A 195 -5.08 -12.14 13.21
N LEU A 196 -4.94 -10.83 12.95
CA LEU A 196 -5.33 -10.20 11.70
C LEU A 196 -4.56 -10.80 10.51
N TRP A 197 -3.24 -10.93 10.63
CA TRP A 197 -2.43 -11.57 9.59
C TRP A 197 -2.77 -13.04 9.39
N THR A 198 -3.13 -13.74 10.47
CA THR A 198 -3.59 -15.15 10.37
C THR A 198 -4.88 -15.24 9.58
N GLU A 199 -5.82 -14.33 9.81
CA GLU A 199 -7.10 -14.31 9.08
C GLU A 199 -6.91 -13.95 7.61
N LEU A 200 -6.08 -12.92 7.30
CA LEU A 200 -5.74 -12.55 5.92
C LEU A 200 -5.06 -13.73 5.21
N ALA A 201 -4.04 -14.31 5.81
CA ALA A 201 -3.32 -15.44 5.21
C ALA A 201 -4.23 -16.66 5.00
N LYS A 202 -5.14 -16.96 5.92
CA LYS A 202 -6.12 -18.03 5.77
C LYS A 202 -7.06 -17.82 4.60
N ARG A 203 -7.53 -16.56 4.39
CA ARG A 203 -8.44 -16.22 3.29
C ARG A 203 -7.76 -16.34 1.93
N TYR A 204 -6.48 -15.94 1.84
CA TYR A 204 -5.78 -15.81 0.57
C TYR A 204 -4.70 -16.86 0.31
N ALA A 205 -4.56 -17.89 1.15
CA ALA A 205 -3.52 -18.92 1.08
C ALA A 205 -3.37 -19.59 -0.31
N ASN A 206 -4.44 -19.65 -1.09
CA ASN A 206 -4.48 -20.31 -2.39
C ASN A 206 -4.63 -19.35 -3.58
N GLU A 207 -4.42 -18.04 -3.38
CA GLU A 207 -4.62 -17.02 -4.42
C GLU A 207 -3.27 -16.50 -4.95
N PRO A 208 -2.78 -16.99 -6.09
CA PRO A 208 -1.45 -16.64 -6.59
C PRO A 208 -1.32 -15.19 -7.05
N TRP A 209 -2.42 -14.44 -7.19
CA TRP A 209 -2.38 -13.01 -7.52
C TRP A 209 -2.19 -12.11 -6.29
N ILE A 210 -2.20 -12.67 -5.09
CA ILE A 210 -1.59 -12.00 -3.94
C ILE A 210 -0.07 -12.10 -4.13
N GLY A 211 0.59 -10.97 -4.33
CA GLY A 211 2.04 -10.89 -4.56
C GLY A 211 2.86 -11.07 -3.29
N GLY A 212 2.29 -10.75 -2.14
CA GLY A 212 2.95 -10.88 -0.84
C GLY A 212 2.20 -10.17 0.28
N TYR A 213 2.68 -10.38 1.49
CA TYR A 213 2.20 -9.76 2.73
C TYR A 213 3.30 -8.86 3.29
N ASP A 214 3.05 -7.55 3.29
CA ASP A 214 3.91 -6.53 3.88
C ASP A 214 3.47 -6.34 5.35
N LEU A 215 4.27 -6.90 6.26
CA LEU A 215 3.77 -7.28 7.58
C LEU A 215 3.47 -6.10 8.50
N ILE A 216 4.29 -5.06 8.47
CA ILE A 216 4.12 -3.83 9.27
C ILE A 216 4.78 -2.69 8.52
N ASN A 217 3.98 -1.76 8.01
CA ASN A 217 4.49 -0.56 7.36
C ASN A 217 5.25 0.35 8.33
N GLU A 218 6.42 0.77 7.94
CA GLU A 218 7.17 1.88 8.55
C GLU A 218 7.18 1.89 10.09
N PRO A 219 7.64 0.85 10.78
CA PRO A 219 7.96 1.03 12.19
C PRO A 219 8.85 2.26 12.36
N ASN A 220 8.44 3.19 13.23
CA ASN A 220 9.26 4.36 13.54
C ASN A 220 9.13 4.68 15.04
N TRP A 221 9.79 3.84 15.85
CA TRP A 221 9.64 3.83 17.31
C TRP A 221 10.99 3.74 18.02
N SER A 222 11.23 4.63 18.99
CA SER A 222 12.36 4.47 19.89
C SER A 222 12.00 3.63 21.11
N PHE A 223 12.66 2.51 21.25
CA PHE A 223 12.54 1.64 22.43
C PHE A 223 13.28 2.18 23.63
N ALA A 224 14.37 2.94 23.41
CA ALA A 224 15.14 3.61 24.45
C ALA A 224 14.36 4.79 25.05
N THR A 225 13.57 5.50 24.24
CA THR A 225 12.77 6.66 24.65
C THR A 225 11.35 6.56 24.09
N PRO A 226 10.49 5.67 24.64
CA PRO A 226 9.15 5.45 24.14
C PRO A 226 8.34 6.75 24.02
N GLY A 227 7.66 6.93 22.89
CA GLY A 227 6.89 8.15 22.58
C GLY A 227 7.73 9.34 22.10
N LYS A 228 9.06 9.18 21.97
CA LYS A 228 9.98 10.20 21.44
C LYS A 228 10.98 9.56 20.50
N GLY A 229 11.20 10.19 19.35
CA GLY A 229 12.13 9.68 18.33
C GLY A 229 11.56 8.52 17.51
N ASN A 230 12.14 8.32 16.36
CA ASN A 230 11.60 7.46 15.28
C ASN A 230 12.46 6.18 15.06
N GLY A 231 13.27 5.80 16.06
CA GLY A 231 14.01 4.54 16.03
C GLY A 231 15.20 4.48 15.08
N CYS A 232 15.65 5.63 14.55
CA CYS A 232 16.80 5.67 13.63
C CYS A 232 18.13 5.35 14.35
N ASP A 233 18.21 5.66 15.62
CA ASP A 233 19.39 5.42 16.47
C ASP A 233 19.35 4.07 17.20
N GLU A 234 18.25 3.31 17.08
CA GLU A 234 18.14 1.98 17.69
C GLU A 234 19.16 1.03 17.07
N THR A 235 19.82 0.23 17.96
CA THR A 235 20.93 -0.64 17.53
C THR A 235 20.53 -2.10 17.34
N GLU A 236 19.41 -2.53 17.89
CA GLU A 236 19.00 -3.94 17.86
C GLU A 236 17.61 -4.18 17.28
N ASN A 237 16.68 -3.25 17.45
CA ASN A 237 15.28 -3.34 17.00
C ASN A 237 14.57 -4.67 17.35
N LYS A 238 14.97 -5.28 18.47
CA LYS A 238 14.56 -6.64 18.86
C LYS A 238 13.05 -6.82 18.85
N ALA A 239 12.28 -5.86 19.36
CA ALA A 239 10.82 -5.97 19.41
C ALA A 239 10.18 -5.96 18.02
N VAL A 240 10.77 -5.24 17.05
CA VAL A 240 10.33 -5.22 15.66
C VAL A 240 10.51 -6.61 15.04
N TRP A 241 11.69 -7.21 15.24
CA TRP A 241 12.00 -8.52 14.69
C TRP A 241 11.18 -9.64 15.36
N ASP A 242 11.01 -9.59 16.68
CA ASP A 242 10.25 -10.58 17.43
C ASP A 242 8.77 -10.60 16.98
N LEU A 243 8.16 -9.43 16.79
CA LEU A 243 6.76 -9.36 16.33
C LEU A 243 6.63 -9.87 14.89
N GLN A 244 7.48 -9.47 13.97
CA GLN A 244 7.44 -9.94 12.58
C GLN A 244 7.67 -11.46 12.49
N ARG A 245 8.53 -12.03 13.34
CA ARG A 245 8.71 -13.49 13.46
C ARG A 245 7.45 -14.19 14.01
N ARG A 246 6.79 -13.60 15.00
CA ARG A 246 5.50 -14.12 15.53
C ARG A 246 4.43 -14.13 14.44
N ILE A 247 4.32 -13.05 13.68
CA ILE A 247 3.41 -12.94 12.53
C ILE A 247 3.74 -14.00 11.49
N THR A 248 5.02 -14.10 11.08
CA THR A 248 5.49 -15.11 10.13
C THR A 248 5.10 -16.52 10.57
N THR A 249 5.37 -16.84 11.84
CA THR A 249 5.06 -18.17 12.40
C THR A 249 3.56 -18.48 12.32
N ALA A 250 2.71 -17.49 12.57
CA ALA A 250 1.27 -17.64 12.51
C ALA A 250 0.77 -17.81 11.06
N ILE A 251 1.24 -16.98 10.14
CA ILE A 251 0.96 -17.09 8.70
C ILE A 251 1.34 -18.48 8.20
N ARG A 252 2.54 -18.96 8.51
CA ARG A 252 3.06 -20.25 8.01
C ARG A 252 2.29 -21.49 8.51
N ARG A 253 1.42 -21.33 9.49
CA ARG A 253 0.48 -22.41 9.88
C ARG A 253 -0.62 -22.61 8.85
N VAL A 254 -1.02 -21.56 8.13
CA VAL A 254 -2.14 -21.56 7.20
C VAL A 254 -1.74 -21.33 5.75
N ASP A 255 -0.63 -20.61 5.52
CA ASP A 255 -0.12 -20.25 4.19
C ASP A 255 1.38 -20.57 4.09
N LYS A 256 1.73 -21.44 3.14
CA LYS A 256 3.11 -21.88 2.88
C LYS A 256 3.73 -21.23 1.64
N GLN A 257 2.96 -20.43 0.90
CA GLN A 257 3.31 -20.02 -0.46
C GLN A 257 3.77 -18.57 -0.56
N HIS A 258 3.01 -17.63 0.03
CA HIS A 258 3.23 -16.21 -0.24
C HIS A 258 4.55 -15.68 0.30
N ILE A 259 5.08 -14.69 -0.42
CA ILE A 259 6.20 -13.87 0.03
C ILE A 259 5.79 -13.11 1.30
N LEU A 260 6.71 -13.05 2.27
CA LEU A 260 6.60 -12.21 3.45
C LEU A 260 7.58 -11.05 3.32
N ILE A 261 7.05 -9.84 3.32
CA ILE A 261 7.81 -8.62 3.23
C ILE A 261 7.98 -8.07 4.63
N ILE A 262 9.20 -7.78 5.02
CA ILE A 262 9.53 -7.22 6.33
C ILE A 262 10.15 -5.84 6.18
N GLU A 263 9.90 -4.98 7.14
CA GLU A 263 10.47 -3.66 7.20
C GLU A 263 11.30 -3.45 8.46
N GLY A 264 12.34 -2.63 8.34
CA GLY A 264 13.13 -2.15 9.47
C GLY A 264 12.40 -1.07 10.27
N ASN A 265 13.00 -0.65 11.37
CA ASN A 265 12.58 0.56 12.09
C ASN A 265 12.98 1.83 11.29
N CYS A 266 12.73 3.03 11.81
CA CYS A 266 13.09 4.27 11.13
C CYS A 266 12.51 4.34 9.70
N TRP A 267 11.16 4.24 9.60
CA TRP A 267 10.43 4.25 8.32
C TRP A 267 10.93 3.19 7.33
N GLY A 268 11.09 1.94 7.80
CA GLY A 268 11.49 0.81 6.97
C GLY A 268 13.01 0.67 6.75
N ASN A 269 13.85 1.56 7.27
CA ASN A 269 15.25 1.65 6.85
C ASN A 269 16.29 1.19 7.89
N ASN A 270 15.95 1.09 9.18
CA ASN A 270 16.89 0.65 10.20
C ASN A 270 16.80 -0.86 10.46
N TYR A 271 17.71 -1.61 9.83
CA TYR A 271 17.80 -3.07 9.91
C TYR A 271 18.79 -3.56 10.97
N LYS A 272 19.30 -2.70 11.85
CA LYS A 272 20.24 -3.11 12.90
C LYS A 272 19.64 -4.19 13.80
N GLY A 273 20.44 -5.20 14.11
CA GLY A 273 20.00 -6.33 14.91
C GLY A 273 19.07 -7.32 14.20
N LEU A 274 18.93 -7.23 12.87
CA LEU A 274 18.16 -8.21 12.10
C LEU A 274 18.73 -9.62 12.34
N PRO A 275 17.95 -10.58 12.88
CA PRO A 275 18.42 -11.95 13.07
C PRO A 275 18.59 -12.67 11.72
N PRO A 276 19.25 -13.83 11.67
CA PRO A 276 19.31 -14.65 10.48
C PRO A 276 17.93 -14.85 9.86
N ALA A 277 17.88 -14.93 8.52
CA ALA A 277 16.62 -15.10 7.80
C ALA A 277 15.84 -16.30 8.36
N TRP A 278 14.61 -16.04 8.78
CA TRP A 278 13.76 -17.02 9.46
C TRP A 278 12.67 -17.63 8.56
N ASP A 279 12.61 -17.17 7.32
CA ASP A 279 11.69 -17.70 6.31
C ASP A 279 12.39 -17.77 4.96
N ALA A 280 12.12 -18.84 4.20
CA ALA A 280 12.72 -19.01 2.89
C ALA A 280 12.16 -18.02 1.86
N ASN A 281 10.92 -17.57 2.05
CA ASN A 281 10.20 -16.70 1.12
C ASN A 281 10.10 -15.25 1.66
N MET A 282 11.19 -14.75 2.27
CA MET A 282 11.27 -13.42 2.91
C MET A 282 11.94 -12.41 1.99
N VAL A 283 11.35 -11.22 1.89
CA VAL A 283 11.84 -10.04 1.17
C VAL A 283 12.09 -8.91 2.14
N LEU A 284 13.15 -8.14 1.97
CA LEU A 284 13.47 -6.96 2.77
C LEU A 284 12.98 -5.71 2.04
N SER A 285 12.04 -4.98 2.62
CA SER A 285 11.53 -3.73 2.08
C SER A 285 12.35 -2.54 2.58
N PHE A 286 12.51 -1.52 1.78
CA PHE A 286 13.06 -0.24 2.20
C PHE A 286 12.29 0.90 1.54
N HIS A 287 12.30 2.07 2.18
CA HIS A 287 11.60 3.26 1.70
C HIS A 287 12.62 4.35 1.34
N LYS A 288 12.36 5.09 0.25
CA LYS A 288 13.28 6.08 -0.28
C LYS A 288 12.52 7.24 -0.88
N TYR A 289 12.70 8.46 -0.33
CA TYR A 289 11.93 9.63 -0.75
C TYR A 289 12.78 10.84 -1.14
N TRP A 290 13.74 11.23 -0.32
CA TRP A 290 14.36 12.56 -0.40
C TRP A 290 15.85 12.55 -0.71
N ASN A 291 16.50 11.41 -0.60
CA ASN A 291 17.92 11.27 -0.81
C ASN A 291 18.29 11.19 -2.31
N ARG A 292 19.57 11.31 -2.61
CA ARG A 292 20.10 11.24 -3.97
C ARG A 292 19.82 9.86 -4.61
N ASN A 293 19.73 9.84 -5.92
CA ASN A 293 19.55 8.61 -6.71
C ASN A 293 20.89 8.16 -7.27
N ASP A 294 21.77 7.71 -6.38
CA ASP A 294 23.09 7.15 -6.68
C ASP A 294 23.33 5.85 -5.90
N GLU A 295 24.33 5.09 -6.32
CA GLU A 295 24.69 3.81 -5.71
C GLU A 295 24.97 3.92 -4.21
N ALA A 296 25.55 5.02 -3.74
CA ALA A 296 25.83 5.22 -2.33
C ALA A 296 24.55 5.27 -1.49
N SER A 297 23.47 5.79 -2.04
CA SER A 297 22.18 5.95 -1.35
C SER A 297 21.46 4.63 -1.07
N ILE A 298 21.82 3.56 -1.74
CA ILE A 298 21.24 2.20 -1.58
C ILE A 298 22.31 1.16 -1.18
N ALA A 299 23.54 1.58 -0.91
CA ALA A 299 24.65 0.68 -0.64
C ALA A 299 24.41 -0.21 0.59
N GLU A 300 23.85 0.35 1.67
CA GLU A 300 23.57 -0.39 2.91
C GLU A 300 22.54 -1.49 2.69
N ILE A 301 21.43 -1.20 2.03
CA ILE A 301 20.40 -2.20 1.76
C ILE A 301 20.88 -3.26 0.74
N LYS A 302 21.74 -2.89 -0.21
CA LYS A 302 22.40 -3.85 -1.12
C LYS A 302 23.35 -4.78 -0.35
N ALA A 303 24.07 -4.27 0.65
CA ALA A 303 24.89 -5.11 1.51
C ALA A 303 24.04 -6.11 2.33
N LEU A 304 22.87 -5.69 2.81
CA LEU A 304 21.91 -6.59 3.45
C LEU A 304 21.38 -7.65 2.45
N ARG A 305 21.01 -7.27 1.24
CA ARG A 305 20.62 -8.19 0.16
C ARG A 305 21.63 -9.31 0.00
N ALA A 306 22.93 -8.94 -0.08
CA ALA A 306 24.01 -9.90 -0.30
C ALA A 306 24.23 -10.78 0.94
N SER A 307 24.30 -10.20 2.15
CA SER A 307 24.63 -10.93 3.39
C SER A 307 23.53 -11.89 3.83
N TYR A 308 22.24 -11.55 3.57
CA TYR A 308 21.10 -12.38 3.90
C TYR A 308 20.70 -13.32 2.76
N ASN A 309 21.26 -13.14 1.56
CA ASN A 309 20.86 -13.84 0.34
C ASN A 309 19.31 -13.78 0.16
N ARG A 310 18.75 -12.57 0.25
CA ARG A 310 17.32 -12.29 0.12
C ARG A 310 17.08 -11.12 -0.81
N PRO A 311 15.97 -11.10 -1.57
CA PRO A 311 15.62 -9.94 -2.38
C PRO A 311 15.37 -8.72 -1.50
N ILE A 312 15.67 -7.56 -2.07
CA ILE A 312 15.22 -6.28 -1.53
C ILE A 312 14.17 -5.70 -2.49
N TRP A 313 13.27 -4.89 -1.94
CA TRP A 313 12.20 -4.24 -2.68
C TRP A 313 12.04 -2.80 -2.19
N LEU A 314 11.99 -1.85 -3.11
CA LEU A 314 11.64 -0.48 -2.78
C LEU A 314 10.13 -0.43 -2.55
N GLY A 315 9.71 -0.71 -1.31
CA GLY A 315 8.32 -0.89 -0.92
C GLY A 315 7.52 0.38 -0.95
N GLU A 316 8.20 1.54 -0.78
CA GLU A 316 7.54 2.83 -0.89
C GLU A 316 8.52 3.92 -1.33
N SER A 317 8.06 4.78 -2.23
CA SER A 317 8.82 5.91 -2.76
C SER A 317 7.86 6.91 -3.40
N GLY A 318 8.35 8.09 -3.80
CA GLY A 318 7.52 9.02 -4.53
C GLY A 318 7.58 10.46 -4.01
N GLU A 319 6.47 11.19 -4.21
CA GLU A 319 6.23 12.54 -3.73
C GLU A 319 7.35 13.55 -4.03
N ASN A 320 8.00 13.37 -5.17
CA ASN A 320 9.15 14.15 -5.61
C ASN A 320 8.94 14.69 -7.04
N SER A 321 9.98 15.17 -7.69
CA SER A 321 9.94 15.65 -9.08
C SER A 321 9.97 14.49 -10.08
N ASN A 322 9.47 14.73 -11.29
CA ASN A 322 9.52 13.76 -12.39
C ASN A 322 10.94 13.28 -12.71
N GLY A 323 11.93 14.20 -12.64
CA GLY A 323 13.34 13.84 -12.81
C GLY A 323 13.81 12.87 -11.74
N TRP A 324 13.42 13.10 -10.49
CA TRP A 324 13.76 12.23 -9.38
C TRP A 324 13.13 10.83 -9.51
N TYR A 325 11.87 10.75 -9.96
CA TYR A 325 11.19 9.45 -10.21
C TYR A 325 11.94 8.62 -11.25
N ARG A 326 12.24 9.23 -12.39
CA ARG A 326 13.01 8.59 -13.45
C ARG A 326 14.35 8.05 -12.95
N ASP A 327 15.09 8.86 -12.22
CA ASP A 327 16.44 8.52 -11.76
C ASP A 327 16.40 7.46 -10.63
N ALA A 328 15.40 7.52 -9.73
CA ALA A 328 15.18 6.51 -8.70
C ALA A 328 14.85 5.13 -9.31
N ILE A 329 13.95 5.11 -10.28
CA ILE A 329 13.57 3.86 -10.97
C ILE A 329 14.75 3.31 -11.77
N ALA A 330 15.49 4.16 -12.50
CA ALA A 330 16.67 3.74 -13.24
C ALA A 330 17.74 3.12 -12.32
N LEU A 331 17.92 3.68 -11.12
CA LEU A 331 18.85 3.16 -10.12
C LEU A 331 18.41 1.75 -9.66
N VAL A 332 17.17 1.61 -9.17
CA VAL A 332 16.73 0.34 -8.57
C VAL A 332 16.52 -0.76 -9.61
N GLU A 333 15.96 -0.46 -10.78
CA GLU A 333 15.81 -1.45 -11.86
C GLU A 333 17.16 -1.86 -12.45
N GLY A 334 18.16 -0.95 -12.43
CA GLY A 334 19.54 -1.27 -12.82
C GLY A 334 20.15 -2.42 -12.01
N ASP A 335 19.70 -2.58 -10.77
CA ASP A 335 20.09 -3.66 -9.84
C ASP A 335 19.05 -4.81 -9.77
N GLY A 336 18.04 -4.81 -10.64
CA GLY A 336 16.97 -5.82 -10.63
C GLY A 336 16.04 -5.72 -9.42
N ILE A 337 15.90 -4.53 -8.82
CA ILE A 337 15.07 -4.27 -7.66
C ILE A 337 13.71 -3.74 -8.13
N GLY A 338 12.63 -4.38 -7.68
CA GLY A 338 11.27 -3.88 -7.86
C GLY A 338 10.98 -2.65 -7.01
N TRP A 339 9.97 -1.89 -7.38
CA TRP A 339 9.60 -0.63 -6.73
C TRP A 339 8.08 -0.45 -6.64
N ASN A 340 7.66 0.34 -5.65
CA ASN A 340 6.29 0.78 -5.47
C ASN A 340 6.28 2.27 -5.13
N PHE A 341 5.55 3.06 -5.91
CA PHE A 341 5.46 4.50 -5.68
C PHE A 341 4.19 4.87 -4.91
N TRP A 342 4.22 6.02 -4.25
CA TRP A 342 3.18 6.52 -3.37
C TRP A 342 2.78 7.95 -3.71
N PRO A 343 1.49 8.28 -3.64
CA PRO A 343 0.33 7.44 -3.82
C PRO A 343 -0.21 7.50 -5.27
N LEU A 344 -1.18 6.64 -5.62
CA LEU A 344 -1.84 6.73 -6.94
C LEU A 344 -2.57 8.06 -7.11
N LYS A 345 -3.28 8.53 -6.08
CA LYS A 345 -4.05 9.77 -6.12
C LYS A 345 -4.11 10.48 -4.77
N LYS A 346 -4.14 11.83 -4.82
CA LYS A 346 -4.37 12.71 -3.67
C LYS A 346 -4.79 14.11 -4.13
N ILE A 347 -5.14 14.99 -3.21
CA ILE A 347 -5.32 16.42 -3.49
C ILE A 347 -3.96 17.08 -3.65
N GLY A 348 -3.65 17.61 -4.83
CA GLY A 348 -2.39 18.29 -5.13
C GLY A 348 -1.62 17.64 -6.28
N PHE A 349 -0.29 17.65 -6.22
CA PHE A 349 0.61 17.26 -7.30
C PHE A 349 1.56 16.12 -6.88
N ASN A 350 2.44 15.67 -7.76
CA ASN A 350 3.44 14.61 -7.58
C ASN A 350 2.88 13.19 -7.57
N GLN A 351 1.70 12.97 -8.12
CA GLN A 351 1.10 11.65 -8.27
C GLN A 351 0.39 11.53 -9.63
N PRO A 352 0.10 10.32 -10.11
CA PRO A 352 -0.55 10.10 -11.41
C PRO A 352 -1.92 10.74 -11.57
N LEU A 353 -2.72 10.78 -10.51
CA LEU A 353 -4.09 11.29 -10.52
C LEU A 353 -4.30 12.32 -9.42
N GLU A 354 -4.72 13.53 -9.80
CA GLU A 354 -5.07 14.58 -8.84
C GLU A 354 -6.57 14.55 -8.53
N ILE A 355 -6.90 14.57 -7.24
CA ILE A 355 -8.28 14.73 -6.75
C ILE A 355 -8.56 16.23 -6.65
N ALA A 356 -9.58 16.73 -7.35
CA ALA A 356 -10.03 18.11 -7.21
C ALA A 356 -10.71 18.30 -5.84
N ALA A 357 -10.13 19.15 -5.00
CA ALA A 357 -10.67 19.38 -3.65
C ALA A 357 -12.03 20.09 -3.67
N GLY A 358 -12.18 21.11 -4.52
CA GLY A 358 -13.33 22.01 -4.51
C GLY A 358 -13.28 23.02 -3.36
N ASP A 359 -13.93 24.18 -3.56
CA ASP A 359 -13.90 25.28 -2.59
C ASP A 359 -14.56 24.89 -1.24
N GLY A 360 -15.63 24.10 -1.28
CA GLY A 360 -16.31 23.65 -0.07
C GLY A 360 -15.44 22.79 0.83
N TRP A 361 -14.64 21.87 0.25
CA TRP A 361 -13.67 21.10 1.03
C TRP A 361 -12.57 22.01 1.60
N MET A 362 -12.07 22.96 0.83
CA MET A 362 -11.05 23.89 1.31
C MET A 362 -11.56 24.80 2.45
N GLN A 363 -12.85 25.11 2.51
CA GLN A 363 -13.45 25.78 3.67
C GLN A 363 -13.45 24.87 4.92
N ILE A 364 -13.72 23.56 4.75
CA ILE A 364 -13.62 22.57 5.83
C ILE A 364 -12.17 22.48 6.33
N VAL A 365 -11.19 22.42 5.41
CA VAL A 365 -9.77 22.42 5.74
C VAL A 365 -9.39 23.68 6.52
N ALA A 366 -9.82 24.87 6.07
CA ALA A 366 -9.54 26.11 6.75
C ALA A 366 -10.10 26.12 8.19
N TRP A 367 -11.31 25.63 8.39
CA TRP A 367 -11.89 25.50 9.73
C TRP A 367 -11.12 24.48 10.60
N MET A 368 -10.84 23.29 10.08
CA MET A 368 -10.14 22.24 10.83
C MET A 368 -8.73 22.66 11.27
N THR A 369 -8.08 23.51 10.48
CA THR A 369 -6.73 24.06 10.74
C THR A 369 -6.77 25.44 11.43
N SER A 370 -7.94 25.86 11.93
CA SER A 370 -8.14 27.15 12.62
C SER A 370 -7.79 28.40 11.79
N LYS A 371 -7.90 28.30 10.46
CA LYS A 371 -7.61 29.37 9.50
C LYS A 371 -8.87 29.98 8.87
N GLY A 372 -10.04 29.51 9.25
CA GLY A 372 -11.32 29.98 8.72
C GLY A 372 -12.51 29.68 9.65
N PRO A 373 -13.68 30.26 9.35
CA PRO A 373 -14.88 30.04 10.13
C PRO A 373 -15.42 28.62 9.93
N ARG A 374 -16.20 28.17 10.91
CA ARG A 374 -16.93 26.89 10.82
C ARG A 374 -17.99 26.94 9.72
N PRO A 375 -17.94 26.03 8.70
CA PRO A 375 -18.98 25.95 7.70
C PRO A 375 -20.32 25.53 8.29
N LYS A 376 -21.42 25.87 7.58
CA LYS A 376 -22.75 25.33 7.92
C LYS A 376 -22.76 23.82 7.63
N ALA A 377 -23.39 23.04 8.52
CA ALA A 377 -23.36 21.57 8.45
C ALA A 377 -23.86 21.02 7.08
N ASP A 378 -24.93 21.58 6.51
CA ASP A 378 -25.47 21.11 5.23
C ASP A 378 -24.49 21.42 4.06
N ALA A 379 -23.89 22.60 4.05
CA ALA A 379 -22.88 22.97 3.05
C ALA A 379 -21.61 22.11 3.18
N ALA A 380 -21.18 21.84 4.41
CA ALA A 380 -20.04 20.97 4.69
C ALA A 380 -20.30 19.54 4.23
N PHE A 381 -21.48 18.99 4.54
CA PHE A 381 -21.84 17.65 4.09
C PHE A 381 -21.89 17.55 2.57
N ALA A 382 -22.50 18.50 1.87
CA ALA A 382 -22.48 18.55 0.42
C ALA A 382 -21.07 18.59 -0.16
N ALA A 383 -20.16 19.37 0.46
CA ALA A 383 -18.75 19.45 0.07
C ALA A 383 -17.99 18.12 0.30
N MET A 384 -18.27 17.44 1.42
CA MET A 384 -17.71 16.12 1.71
C MET A 384 -18.15 15.09 0.66
N MET A 385 -19.45 15.05 0.32
CA MET A 385 -19.96 14.13 -0.71
C MET A 385 -19.42 14.46 -2.09
N GLN A 386 -19.26 15.75 -2.42
CA GLN A 386 -18.60 16.15 -3.67
C GLN A 386 -17.13 15.72 -3.72
N LEU A 387 -16.40 15.83 -2.59
CA LEU A 387 -15.03 15.32 -2.52
C LEU A 387 -14.99 13.81 -2.74
N ALA A 388 -15.87 13.05 -2.09
CA ALA A 388 -15.97 11.61 -2.30
C ALA A 388 -16.27 11.25 -3.77
N GLU A 389 -17.13 12.01 -4.44
CA GLU A 389 -17.38 11.84 -5.88
C GLU A 389 -16.16 12.18 -6.74
N ASN A 390 -15.40 13.22 -6.36
CA ASN A 390 -14.20 13.63 -7.08
C ASN A 390 -13.04 12.62 -6.97
N THR A 391 -13.13 11.63 -6.09
CA THR A 391 -12.14 10.55 -6.02
C THR A 391 -12.27 9.53 -7.14
N ARG A 392 -13.41 9.47 -7.84
CA ARG A 392 -13.61 8.56 -8.97
C ARG A 392 -12.61 8.81 -10.07
N PHE A 393 -12.15 7.75 -10.71
CA PHE A 393 -11.17 7.82 -11.80
C PHE A 393 -11.57 8.86 -12.87
N GLU A 394 -12.83 8.84 -13.30
CA GLU A 394 -13.37 9.71 -14.36
C GLU A 394 -13.42 11.20 -13.96
N LYS A 395 -13.28 11.51 -12.66
CA LYS A 395 -13.27 12.87 -12.10
C LYS A 395 -11.88 13.36 -11.76
N ASN A 396 -10.90 12.46 -11.77
CA ASN A 396 -9.53 12.85 -11.46
C ASN A 396 -8.89 13.62 -12.62
N ILE A 397 -7.91 14.45 -12.30
CA ILE A 397 -7.08 15.15 -13.26
C ILE A 397 -5.83 14.30 -13.49
N PRO A 398 -5.68 13.67 -14.68
CA PRO A 398 -4.52 12.83 -14.96
C PRO A 398 -3.26 13.68 -15.11
N LYS A 399 -2.12 13.14 -14.69
CA LYS A 399 -0.77 13.71 -14.82
C LYS A 399 0.08 12.77 -15.69
N PRO A 400 -0.07 12.81 -17.02
CA PRO A 400 0.65 11.90 -17.91
C PRO A 400 2.17 12.06 -17.84
N ASP A 401 2.67 13.25 -17.52
CA ASP A 401 4.08 13.53 -17.31
C ASP A 401 4.68 12.77 -16.13
N VAL A 402 3.91 12.51 -15.07
CA VAL A 402 4.33 11.69 -13.94
C VAL A 402 4.47 10.23 -14.37
N ILE A 403 3.49 9.71 -15.11
CA ILE A 403 3.53 8.35 -15.65
C ILE A 403 4.69 8.19 -16.65
N ASP A 404 4.88 9.17 -17.55
CA ASP A 404 6.00 9.19 -18.47
C ASP A 404 7.35 9.13 -17.73
N ALA A 405 7.49 9.87 -16.65
CA ALA A 405 8.70 9.86 -15.83
C ALA A 405 8.95 8.51 -15.15
N MET A 406 7.90 7.81 -14.73
CA MET A 406 8.01 6.50 -14.07
C MET A 406 8.44 5.39 -15.04
N PHE A 407 7.95 5.43 -16.28
CA PHE A 407 8.19 4.36 -17.25
C PHE A 407 9.29 4.70 -18.27
N ARG A 408 9.67 5.96 -18.41
CA ARG A 408 10.80 6.36 -19.25
C ARG A 408 12.12 6.10 -18.53
N GLN A 409 12.75 4.98 -18.86
CA GLN A 409 14.08 4.67 -18.39
C GLN A 409 15.15 5.31 -19.28
N PRO A 410 16.23 5.88 -18.75
CA PRO A 410 17.29 6.52 -19.56
C PRO A 410 17.94 5.59 -20.60
N ARG A 411 17.84 4.29 -20.37
CA ARG A 411 18.42 3.24 -21.24
C ARG A 411 17.41 2.60 -22.20
N ASP A 412 16.11 2.91 -22.06
CA ASP A 412 15.06 2.35 -22.90
C ASP A 412 14.84 3.20 -24.15
N ALA A 413 15.55 2.87 -25.22
CA ALA A 413 15.39 3.52 -26.52
C ALA A 413 14.06 3.19 -27.22
N SER A 414 13.33 2.18 -26.75
CA SER A 414 12.03 1.74 -27.31
C SER A 414 10.84 2.46 -26.70
N TYR A 415 11.03 3.14 -25.58
CA TYR A 415 9.97 3.84 -24.88
C TYR A 415 9.21 4.82 -25.78
N ARG A 416 7.91 4.81 -25.67
CA ARG A 416 7.00 5.79 -26.30
C ARG A 416 6.14 6.44 -25.23
N PRO A 417 6.09 7.79 -25.14
CA PRO A 417 5.21 8.48 -24.23
C PRO A 417 3.75 8.06 -24.45
N PHE A 418 2.98 8.02 -23.37
CA PHE A 418 1.54 7.83 -23.51
C PHE A 418 0.95 9.02 -24.27
N ALA A 419 0.11 8.75 -25.25
CA ALA A 419 -0.68 9.79 -25.88
C ALA A 419 -1.64 10.38 -24.83
N ALA A 420 -1.70 11.71 -24.78
CA ALA A 420 -2.57 12.45 -23.87
C ALA A 420 -4.06 12.21 -24.17
#